data_ea67e94a307e5770b5a94bb1da2be078
#
_entry.id   ea67e94a307e5770b5a94bb1da2be078
#
_cell.length_a   1.000
_cell.length_b   1.000
_cell.length_c   1.000
_cell.angle_alpha   90.00
_cell.angle_beta   90.00
_cell.angle_gamma   90.00
#
_symmetry.space_group_name_H-M   'P 1'
#
loop_
_entity.id
_entity.type
_entity.pdbx_description
1 polymer ?
#
loop_
_entity_poly.entity_id
_entity_poly.type
_entity_poly.pdbx_seq_one_letter_code
_entity_poly.pdbx_strand_id
1 'polypeptide(L)'
;MYAPASTRSWQAGRERVLYRISDYRDCQSHGPTIAERVWTAWWQDSGLKVGDVAEHLQDMTNPHKLPTGFVAHDGDDYVGSAFLIHCDLEERPQYLPWVAALWVEEGRRRSGVARALMQAATQRAAELGHEASYLCCQRDLEAYYINCGWTVLERGVGKHDLTMLTFSTNI
;
A
#
# COMPACT_ATOMS: atom_id res chain seq x y z
N MET A 1 48.46 -37.01 13.34
CA MET A 1 48.13 -36.06 12.27
C MET A 1 46.59 -35.89 12.28
N TYR A 2 46.12 -34.86 12.95
CA TYR A 2 44.67 -34.55 13.06
C TYR A 2 44.31 -33.57 11.95
N ALA A 3 43.30 -33.93 11.15
CA ALA A 3 42.68 -33.03 10.19
C ALA A 3 41.66 -32.12 10.90
N PRO A 4 41.60 -30.82 10.61
CA PRO A 4 40.64 -29.93 11.23
C PRO A 4 39.25 -30.12 10.61
N ALA A 5 38.24 -30.11 11.49
CA ALA A 5 36.83 -30.18 11.15
C ALA A 5 36.41 -28.97 10.32
N SER A 6 35.73 -29.23 9.19
CA SER A 6 35.13 -28.20 8.34
C SER A 6 33.96 -27.56 9.08
N THR A 7 34.08 -26.30 9.41
CA THR A 7 33.00 -25.44 9.86
C THR A 7 32.02 -25.20 8.69
N ARG A 8 30.88 -25.92 8.73
CA ARG A 8 29.75 -25.57 7.87
C ARG A 8 29.13 -24.28 8.38
N SER A 9 29.41 -23.20 7.71
CA SER A 9 28.67 -21.96 7.90
C SER A 9 27.27 -22.13 7.31
N TRP A 10 26.27 -22.20 8.17
CA TRP A 10 24.87 -22.04 7.77
C TRP A 10 24.61 -20.56 7.50
N GLN A 11 24.89 -20.11 6.30
CA GLN A 11 24.28 -18.89 5.79
C GLN A 11 22.93 -19.26 5.21
N ALA A 12 21.87 -19.14 6.04
CA ALA A 12 20.52 -19.04 5.53
C ALA A 12 20.46 -17.73 4.73
N GLY A 13 20.64 -17.84 3.43
CA GLY A 13 20.42 -16.75 2.49
C GLY A 13 18.96 -16.33 2.58
N ARG A 14 18.67 -15.21 3.26
CA ARG A 14 17.43 -14.46 2.97
C ARG A 14 17.60 -13.98 1.54
N GLU A 15 16.93 -14.60 0.59
CA GLU A 15 16.75 -14.03 -0.74
C GLU A 15 16.29 -12.60 -0.54
N ARG A 16 17.10 -11.67 -0.98
CA ARG A 16 16.79 -10.25 -0.92
C ARG A 16 15.69 -10.06 -1.95
N VAL A 17 14.45 -9.90 -1.50
CA VAL A 17 13.33 -9.60 -2.39
C VAL A 17 13.65 -8.26 -3.06
N LEU A 18 14.08 -8.32 -4.31
CA LEU A 18 14.33 -7.13 -5.12
C LEU A 18 12.96 -6.62 -5.57
N TYR A 19 12.67 -5.37 -5.29
CA TYR A 19 11.53 -4.65 -5.82
C TYR A 19 11.85 -3.15 -5.92
N ARG A 20 11.13 -2.46 -6.77
CA ARG A 20 11.13 -0.99 -6.87
C ARG A 20 9.75 -0.50 -6.55
N ILE A 21 9.66 0.71 -5.98
CA ILE A 21 8.41 1.45 -5.89
C ILE A 21 8.43 2.51 -7.00
N SER A 22 7.44 2.45 -7.86
CA SER A 22 7.25 3.41 -8.96
C SER A 22 5.89 4.08 -8.84
N ASP A 23 5.80 5.30 -9.34
CA ASP A 23 4.50 5.94 -9.59
C ASP A 23 3.76 5.13 -10.67
N TYR A 24 2.45 4.94 -10.50
CA TYR A 24 1.65 4.18 -11.46
C TYR A 24 1.75 4.74 -12.88
N ARG A 25 1.92 6.05 -13.05
CA ARG A 25 2.11 6.70 -14.35
C ARG A 25 3.24 6.10 -15.18
N ASP A 26 4.29 5.66 -14.50
CA ASP A 26 5.52 5.15 -15.12
C ASP A 26 5.47 3.63 -15.36
N CYS A 27 4.44 2.94 -14.85
CA CYS A 27 4.31 1.49 -14.92
C CYS A 27 2.86 1.02 -15.12
N GLN A 28 2.11 1.70 -15.99
CA GLN A 28 0.69 1.44 -16.28
C GLN A 28 0.42 0.04 -16.84
N SER A 29 1.44 -0.67 -17.34
CA SER A 29 1.34 -2.07 -17.76
C SER A 29 0.87 -3.01 -16.65
N HIS A 30 1.07 -2.64 -15.38
CA HIS A 30 0.54 -3.37 -14.22
C HIS A 30 -0.95 -3.13 -13.93
N GLY A 31 -1.57 -2.17 -14.63
CA GLY A 31 -2.98 -1.77 -14.41
C GLY A 31 -3.97 -2.93 -14.38
N PRO A 32 -3.97 -3.87 -15.37
CA PRO A 32 -4.86 -5.01 -15.33
C PRO A 32 -4.71 -5.89 -14.09
N THR A 33 -3.47 -6.15 -13.66
CA THR A 33 -3.19 -6.93 -12.45
C THR A 33 -3.65 -6.18 -11.20
N ILE A 34 -3.38 -4.89 -11.10
CA ILE A 34 -3.85 -4.04 -9.98
C ILE A 34 -5.37 -4.08 -9.90
N ALA A 35 -6.05 -3.86 -11.01
CA ALA A 35 -7.52 -3.86 -11.07
C ALA A 35 -8.10 -5.19 -10.58
N GLU A 36 -7.55 -6.31 -11.02
CA GLU A 36 -7.98 -7.64 -10.58
C GLU A 36 -7.76 -7.85 -9.08
N ARG A 37 -6.60 -7.46 -8.53
CA ARG A 37 -6.28 -7.64 -7.11
C ARG A 37 -7.16 -6.79 -6.21
N VAL A 38 -7.34 -5.51 -6.56
CA VAL A 38 -8.18 -4.57 -5.81
C VAL A 38 -9.63 -5.01 -5.85
N TRP A 39 -10.14 -5.39 -7.04
CA TRP A 39 -11.51 -5.89 -7.17
C TRP A 39 -11.73 -7.15 -6.34
N THR A 40 -10.82 -8.13 -6.43
CA THR A 40 -10.92 -9.39 -5.69
C THR A 40 -10.87 -9.17 -4.18
N ALA A 41 -10.04 -8.24 -3.71
CA ALA A 41 -9.87 -8.02 -2.27
C ALA A 41 -11.05 -7.30 -1.61
N TRP A 42 -11.70 -6.35 -2.33
CA TRP A 42 -12.66 -5.45 -1.68
C TRP A 42 -13.98 -5.26 -2.42
N TRP A 43 -14.06 -5.55 -3.73
CA TRP A 43 -15.22 -5.13 -4.54
C TRP A 43 -15.96 -6.26 -5.24
N GLN A 44 -15.63 -7.53 -4.98
CA GLN A 44 -16.33 -8.67 -5.57
C GLN A 44 -17.85 -8.64 -5.33
N ASP A 45 -18.25 -8.24 -4.13
CA ASP A 45 -19.64 -8.23 -3.69
C ASP A 45 -20.33 -6.85 -3.84
N SER A 46 -19.63 -5.87 -4.42
CA SER A 46 -20.12 -4.49 -4.54
C SER A 46 -21.01 -4.24 -5.76
N GLY A 47 -21.08 -5.19 -6.69
CA GLY A 47 -21.72 -5.01 -8.00
C GLY A 47 -20.82 -4.36 -9.06
N LEU A 48 -19.63 -3.86 -8.69
CA LEU A 48 -18.61 -3.35 -9.62
C LEU A 48 -17.94 -4.49 -10.36
N LYS A 49 -17.47 -4.20 -11.58
CA LYS A 49 -16.67 -5.12 -12.40
C LYS A 49 -15.19 -4.75 -12.33
N VAL A 50 -14.32 -5.68 -12.67
CA VAL A 50 -12.87 -5.41 -12.78
C VAL A 50 -12.59 -4.24 -13.73
N GLY A 51 -13.38 -4.11 -14.82
CA GLY A 51 -13.27 -3.00 -15.78
C GLY A 51 -13.50 -1.62 -15.14
N ASP A 52 -14.44 -1.52 -14.20
CA ASP A 52 -14.73 -0.26 -13.52
C ASP A 52 -13.54 0.19 -12.67
N VAL A 53 -12.84 -0.77 -12.03
CA VAL A 53 -11.60 -0.50 -11.29
C VAL A 53 -10.50 -0.04 -12.25
N ALA A 54 -10.36 -0.70 -13.40
CA ALA A 54 -9.36 -0.34 -14.41
C ALA A 54 -9.59 1.09 -14.97
N GLU A 55 -10.85 1.52 -15.11
CA GLU A 55 -11.19 2.90 -15.50
C GLU A 55 -10.73 3.91 -14.46
N HIS A 56 -10.95 3.64 -13.16
CA HIS A 56 -10.49 4.52 -12.08
C HIS A 56 -8.96 4.69 -12.04
N LEU A 57 -8.19 3.69 -12.49
CA LEU A 57 -6.73 3.81 -12.57
C LEU A 57 -6.28 4.87 -13.58
N GLN A 58 -7.10 5.19 -14.58
CA GLN A 58 -6.79 6.25 -15.56
C GLN A 58 -6.73 7.64 -14.90
N ASP A 59 -7.52 7.85 -13.85
CA ASP A 59 -7.50 9.10 -13.07
C ASP A 59 -6.20 9.29 -12.29
N MET A 60 -5.42 8.20 -12.07
CA MET A 60 -4.17 8.22 -11.31
C MET A 60 -2.94 8.60 -12.15
N THR A 61 -3.15 9.18 -13.31
CA THR A 61 -2.06 9.54 -14.24
C THR A 61 -1.64 11.01 -14.16
N ASN A 62 -2.30 11.82 -13.36
CA ASN A 62 -1.95 13.22 -13.17
C ASN A 62 -0.91 13.40 -12.04
N PRO A 63 0.26 14.04 -12.32
CA PRO A 63 1.33 14.17 -11.32
C PRO A 63 1.04 15.18 -10.21
N HIS A 64 0.09 16.08 -10.40
CA HIS A 64 -0.11 17.25 -9.56
C HIS A 64 -1.37 17.22 -8.70
N LYS A 65 -2.12 16.14 -8.77
CA LYS A 65 -3.38 15.99 -8.01
C LYS A 65 -3.66 14.54 -7.65
N LEU A 66 -4.55 14.38 -6.69
CA LEU A 66 -5.16 13.09 -6.35
C LEU A 66 -6.24 12.71 -7.41
N PRO A 67 -6.52 11.43 -7.58
CA PRO A 67 -5.83 10.28 -6.98
C PRO A 67 -4.48 9.99 -7.65
N THR A 68 -3.60 9.27 -6.94
CA THR A 68 -2.34 8.76 -7.47
C THR A 68 -2.09 7.34 -6.98
N GLY A 69 -1.37 6.55 -7.75
CA GLY A 69 -1.07 5.15 -7.44
C GLY A 69 0.43 4.88 -7.35
N PHE A 70 0.80 3.90 -6.54
CA PHE A 70 2.16 3.42 -6.37
C PHE A 70 2.19 1.91 -6.59
N VAL A 71 3.20 1.44 -7.28
CA VAL A 71 3.38 0.03 -7.64
C VAL A 71 4.73 -0.45 -7.15
N ALA A 72 4.73 -1.53 -6.39
CA ALA A 72 5.91 -2.32 -6.12
C ALA A 72 6.03 -3.38 -7.21
N HIS A 73 7.18 -3.46 -7.87
CA HIS A 73 7.41 -4.40 -8.97
C HIS A 73 8.88 -4.80 -9.08
N ASP A 74 9.13 -5.95 -9.69
CA ASP A 74 10.45 -6.43 -10.07
C ASP A 74 10.45 -6.67 -11.59
N GLY A 75 10.86 -5.64 -12.35
CA GLY A 75 10.65 -5.61 -13.78
C GLY A 75 9.16 -5.67 -14.13
N ASP A 76 8.77 -6.73 -14.88
CA ASP A 76 7.38 -6.97 -15.28
C ASP A 76 6.56 -7.72 -14.21
N ASP A 77 7.21 -8.19 -13.14
CA ASP A 77 6.54 -8.90 -12.04
C ASP A 77 5.89 -7.91 -11.07
N TYR A 78 4.57 -7.95 -10.95
CA TYR A 78 3.82 -7.20 -9.96
C TYR A 78 4.06 -7.78 -8.56
N VAL A 79 4.34 -6.91 -7.60
CA VAL A 79 4.61 -7.26 -6.20
C VAL A 79 3.55 -6.72 -5.25
N GLY A 80 3.03 -5.52 -5.53
CA GLY A 80 2.02 -4.88 -4.71
C GLY A 80 1.67 -3.48 -5.19
N SER A 81 0.64 -2.88 -4.59
CA SER A 81 0.24 -1.51 -4.90
C SER A 81 -0.43 -0.82 -3.72
N ALA A 82 -0.47 0.49 -3.76
CA ALA A 82 -1.24 1.35 -2.87
C ALA A 82 -1.70 2.60 -3.62
N PHE A 83 -2.82 3.17 -3.17
CA PHE A 83 -3.36 4.40 -3.73
C PHE A 83 -3.32 5.52 -2.69
N LEU A 84 -3.21 6.73 -3.17
CA LEU A 84 -3.44 7.95 -2.40
C LEU A 84 -4.64 8.66 -3.03
N ILE A 85 -5.76 8.71 -2.30
CA ILE A 85 -7.06 9.14 -2.79
C ILE A 85 -7.67 10.25 -1.92
N HIS A 86 -8.74 10.87 -2.40
CA HIS A 86 -9.42 11.94 -1.66
C HIS A 86 -10.17 11.44 -0.43
N CYS A 87 -10.90 10.33 -0.55
CA CYS A 87 -11.73 9.80 0.52
C CYS A 87 -11.82 8.28 0.42
N ASP A 88 -11.56 7.58 1.52
CA ASP A 88 -11.70 6.12 1.67
C ASP A 88 -12.80 5.76 2.69
N LEU A 89 -13.27 6.74 3.46
CA LEU A 89 -14.27 6.56 4.51
C LEU A 89 -15.32 7.68 4.43
N GLU A 90 -16.46 7.38 3.84
CA GLU A 90 -17.54 8.37 3.57
C GLU A 90 -18.04 9.07 4.84
N GLU A 91 -17.98 8.39 6.00
CA GLU A 91 -18.35 8.94 7.30
C GLU A 91 -17.36 9.99 7.83
N ARG A 92 -16.20 10.16 7.15
CA ARG A 92 -15.13 11.09 7.55
C ARG A 92 -14.60 11.91 6.37
N PRO A 93 -15.47 12.63 5.64
CA PRO A 93 -15.12 13.33 4.41
C PRO A 93 -14.17 14.53 4.62
N GLN A 94 -14.02 14.99 5.87
CA GLN A 94 -13.14 16.11 6.23
C GLN A 94 -11.66 15.74 6.21
N TYR A 95 -11.32 14.46 6.22
CA TYR A 95 -9.93 14.00 6.21
C TYR A 95 -9.50 13.65 4.79
N LEU A 96 -8.34 14.16 4.38
CA LEU A 96 -7.68 13.87 3.11
C LEU A 96 -6.17 14.16 3.22
N PRO A 97 -5.30 13.49 2.45
CA PRO A 97 -5.59 12.35 1.58
C PRO A 97 -5.57 11.02 2.33
N TRP A 98 -6.13 9.99 1.70
CA TRP A 98 -6.17 8.65 2.25
C TRP A 98 -5.23 7.70 1.52
N VAL A 99 -4.47 6.93 2.27
CA VAL A 99 -3.76 5.74 1.76
C VAL A 99 -4.75 4.59 1.75
N ALA A 100 -5.06 4.08 0.58
CA ALA A 100 -6.10 3.09 0.35
C ALA A 100 -5.62 1.93 -0.53
N ALA A 101 -6.40 0.86 -0.60
CA ALA A 101 -6.16 -0.29 -1.47
C ALA A 101 -4.73 -0.84 -1.39
N LEU A 102 -4.17 -0.89 -0.18
CA LEU A 102 -2.83 -1.43 0.06
C LEU A 102 -2.84 -2.94 -0.08
N TRP A 103 -2.24 -3.43 -1.14
CA TRP A 103 -2.13 -4.86 -1.46
C TRP A 103 -0.68 -5.27 -1.67
N VAL A 104 -0.33 -6.46 -1.18
CA VAL A 104 0.96 -7.12 -1.46
C VAL A 104 0.68 -8.58 -1.76
N GLU A 105 1.26 -9.10 -2.85
CA GLU A 105 1.19 -10.51 -3.23
C GLU A 105 1.63 -11.41 -2.07
N GLU A 106 0.93 -12.54 -1.87
CA GLU A 106 1.13 -13.41 -0.68
C GLU A 106 2.59 -13.83 -0.51
N GLY A 107 3.22 -14.26 -1.59
CA GLY A 107 4.62 -14.69 -1.59
C GLY A 107 5.63 -13.57 -1.32
N ARG A 108 5.19 -12.33 -1.33
CA ARG A 108 6.02 -11.12 -1.13
C ARG A 108 5.71 -10.39 0.18
N ARG A 109 4.78 -10.90 0.99
CA ARG A 109 4.44 -10.32 2.30
C ARG A 109 5.59 -10.49 3.29
N ARG A 110 5.57 -9.69 4.36
CA ARG A 110 6.60 -9.67 5.43
C ARG A 110 8.02 -9.37 4.95
N SER A 111 8.16 -8.72 3.79
CA SER A 111 9.43 -8.29 3.20
C SER A 111 9.60 -6.77 3.15
N GLY A 112 8.72 -6.01 3.84
CA GLY A 112 8.79 -4.54 3.90
C GLY A 112 8.07 -3.81 2.77
N VAL A 113 7.50 -4.52 1.79
CA VAL A 113 6.84 -3.92 0.60
C VAL A 113 5.70 -2.98 0.99
N ALA A 114 4.78 -3.42 1.87
CA ALA A 114 3.66 -2.58 2.29
C ALA A 114 4.13 -1.29 2.98
N ARG A 115 5.15 -1.37 3.84
CA ARG A 115 5.75 -0.18 4.46
C ARG A 115 6.32 0.77 3.42
N ALA A 116 7.05 0.26 2.42
CA ALA A 116 7.63 1.08 1.35
C ALA A 116 6.56 1.75 0.48
N LEU A 117 5.46 1.05 0.17
CA LEU A 117 4.31 1.61 -0.53
C LEU A 117 3.64 2.75 0.26
N MET A 118 3.42 2.56 1.57
CA MET A 118 2.88 3.61 2.43
C MET A 118 3.81 4.82 2.52
N GLN A 119 5.13 4.60 2.62
CA GLN A 119 6.11 5.69 2.62
C GLN A 119 6.06 6.50 1.33
N ALA A 120 5.96 5.85 0.17
CA ALA A 120 5.82 6.53 -1.11
C ALA A 120 4.52 7.36 -1.15
N ALA A 121 3.41 6.82 -0.65
CA ALA A 121 2.13 7.53 -0.61
C ALA A 121 2.17 8.74 0.34
N THR A 122 2.72 8.59 1.56
CA THR A 122 2.82 9.71 2.52
C THR A 122 3.81 10.78 2.07
N GLN A 123 4.90 10.39 1.40
CA GLN A 123 5.82 11.34 0.77
C GLN A 123 5.12 12.15 -0.33
N ARG A 124 4.33 11.49 -1.18
CA ARG A 124 3.54 12.17 -2.21
C ARG A 124 2.51 13.11 -1.60
N ALA A 125 1.87 12.74 -0.50
CA ALA A 125 0.96 13.63 0.23
C ALA A 125 1.67 14.92 0.67
N ALA A 126 2.89 14.80 1.22
CA ALA A 126 3.72 15.96 1.59
C ALA A 126 4.09 16.84 0.37
N GLU A 127 4.49 16.22 -0.74
CA GLU A 127 4.80 16.91 -2.00
C GLU A 127 3.59 17.70 -2.55
N LEU A 128 2.37 17.18 -2.32
CA LEU A 128 1.12 17.87 -2.67
C LEU A 128 0.67 18.91 -1.63
N GLY A 129 1.45 19.12 -0.56
CA GLY A 129 1.20 20.14 0.46
C GLY A 129 0.28 19.69 1.60
N HIS A 130 0.04 18.39 1.76
CA HIS A 130 -0.75 17.87 2.88
C HIS A 130 0.12 17.64 4.11
N GLU A 131 -0.32 18.11 5.27
CA GLU A 131 0.40 17.95 6.55
C GLU A 131 0.22 16.58 7.20
N ALA A 132 -0.79 15.85 6.78
CA ALA A 132 -1.09 14.50 7.28
C ALA A 132 -1.70 13.63 6.19
N SER A 133 -1.57 12.32 6.37
CA SER A 133 -2.28 11.29 5.60
C SER A 133 -3.10 10.42 6.54
N TYR A 134 -4.13 9.78 6.01
CA TYR A 134 -5.06 8.95 6.76
C TYR A 134 -5.16 7.57 6.13
N LEU A 135 -5.53 6.58 6.92
CA LEU A 135 -5.94 5.25 6.46
C LEU A 135 -6.97 4.67 7.42
N CYS A 136 -7.74 3.72 6.95
CA CYS A 136 -8.59 2.88 7.80
C CYS A 136 -8.21 1.40 7.64
N CYS A 137 -8.38 0.64 8.72
CA CYS A 137 -8.08 -0.79 8.72
C CYS A 137 -9.01 -1.56 9.66
N GLN A 138 -9.04 -2.87 9.49
CA GLN A 138 -9.61 -3.78 10.47
C GLN A 138 -8.78 -3.74 11.76
N ARG A 139 -9.42 -4.00 12.89
CA ARG A 139 -8.79 -3.88 14.22
C ARG A 139 -7.57 -4.79 14.42
N ASP A 140 -7.56 -5.97 13.80
CA ASP A 140 -6.44 -6.91 13.86
C ASP A 140 -5.17 -6.41 13.15
N LEU A 141 -5.29 -5.44 12.24
CA LEU A 141 -4.18 -4.81 11.55
C LEU A 141 -3.65 -3.54 12.23
N GLU A 142 -4.34 -3.03 13.25
CA GLU A 142 -3.97 -1.79 13.95
C GLU A 142 -2.53 -1.80 14.44
N ALA A 143 -2.11 -2.87 15.12
CA ALA A 143 -0.76 -3.01 15.65
C ALA A 143 0.32 -2.96 14.55
N TYR A 144 0.03 -3.50 13.38
CA TYR A 144 0.92 -3.44 12.23
C TYR A 144 1.15 -1.98 11.78
N TYR A 145 0.08 -1.21 11.63
CA TYR A 145 0.18 0.19 11.19
C TYR A 145 0.86 1.07 12.25
N ILE A 146 0.58 0.85 13.53
CA ILE A 146 1.30 1.54 14.63
C ILE A 146 2.80 1.27 14.53
N ASN A 147 3.22 0.02 14.30
CA ASN A 147 4.63 -0.33 14.10
C ASN A 147 5.24 0.28 12.83
N CYS A 148 4.41 0.70 11.88
CA CYS A 148 4.83 1.46 10.69
C CYS A 148 4.90 2.98 10.93
N GLY A 149 4.60 3.47 12.15
CA GLY A 149 4.67 4.88 12.51
C GLY A 149 3.34 5.63 12.43
N TRP A 150 2.23 4.93 12.19
CA TRP A 150 0.89 5.52 12.19
C TRP A 150 0.36 5.65 13.62
N THR A 151 -0.48 6.65 13.86
CA THR A 151 -1.12 6.90 15.16
C THR A 151 -2.62 6.71 15.03
N VAL A 152 -3.21 5.98 15.98
CA VAL A 152 -4.67 5.80 16.02
C VAL A 152 -5.34 7.14 16.28
N LEU A 153 -6.27 7.50 15.41
CA LEU A 153 -7.09 8.69 15.52
C LEU A 153 -8.47 8.37 16.08
N GLU A 154 -9.12 7.33 15.59
CA GLU A 154 -10.45 6.92 15.99
C GLU A 154 -10.65 5.41 15.81
N ARG A 155 -11.46 4.78 16.67
CA ARG A 155 -11.86 3.37 16.57
C ARG A 155 -13.38 3.26 16.46
N GLY A 156 -13.85 2.16 15.91
CA GLY A 156 -15.30 1.89 15.79
C GLY A 156 -15.97 2.74 14.74
N VAL A 157 -15.28 3.06 13.65
CA VAL A 157 -15.82 3.95 12.61
C VAL A 157 -16.59 3.15 11.58
N GLY A 158 -17.78 3.66 11.24
CA GLY A 158 -18.66 3.10 10.22
C GLY A 158 -19.24 1.72 10.57
N LYS A 159 -19.96 1.15 9.63
CA LYS A 159 -20.64 -0.15 9.80
C LYS A 159 -19.69 -1.35 9.94
N HIS A 160 -18.42 -1.18 9.58
CA HIS A 160 -17.42 -2.23 9.62
C HIS A 160 -16.49 -2.16 10.84
N ASP A 161 -16.78 -1.30 11.83
CA ASP A 161 -16.02 -1.13 13.06
C ASP A 161 -14.51 -0.89 12.82
N LEU A 162 -14.20 -0.01 11.83
CA LEU A 162 -12.83 0.23 11.41
C LEU A 162 -12.06 1.09 12.41
N THR A 163 -10.74 0.89 12.47
CA THR A 163 -9.80 1.81 13.09
C THR A 163 -9.28 2.78 12.05
N MET A 164 -9.37 4.07 12.35
CA MET A 164 -8.80 5.14 11.54
C MET A 164 -7.49 5.60 12.14
N LEU A 165 -6.45 5.70 11.30
CA LEU A 165 -5.11 6.13 11.71
C LEU A 165 -4.66 7.32 10.87
N THR A 166 -3.73 8.09 11.44
CA THR A 166 -3.09 9.24 10.79
C THR A 166 -1.58 9.12 10.81
N PHE A 167 -0.94 9.70 9.81
CA PHE A 167 0.50 9.85 9.71
C PHE A 167 0.83 11.31 9.43
N SER A 168 1.63 11.96 10.31
CA SER A 168 2.11 13.32 10.08
C SER A 168 3.16 13.32 8.97
N THR A 169 2.96 14.17 7.97
CA THR A 169 3.92 14.37 6.87
C THR A 169 4.91 15.49 7.15
N ASN A 170 4.72 16.24 8.24
CA ASN A 170 5.67 17.26 8.70
C ASN A 170 6.87 16.58 9.36
N ILE A 171 8.00 16.59 8.67
CA ILE A 171 9.33 16.24 9.17
C ILE A 171 10.13 17.53 9.31
#